data_f7350df6f2777d9312c2c5a562b97665
#
_entry.id   f7350df6f2777d9312c2c5a562b97665
#
_cell.length_a   1.000
_cell.length_b   1.000
_cell.length_c   1.000
_cell.angle_alpha   90.00
_cell.angle_beta   90.00
_cell.angle_gamma   90.00
#
_symmetry.space_group_name_H-M   'P 1'
#
loop_
_entity.id
_entity.type
_entity.pdbx_description
1 polymer ?
#
loop_
_entity_poly.entity_id
_entity_poly.type
_entity_poly.pdbx_seq_one_letter_code
_entity_poly.pdbx_strand_id
1 'polypeptide(L)'
;MHTPASIVTGIVFAPLGLVLVFTAAITPQWREGQARLGRVGTGVGEARGIELLLLRSDGLWESCLQVVHSELRECWPVSGPYQHDSRVLATRGLVLSSLFLCGSGIVLASVGARCWTDTPLRNVAGAGGLLVALAGVLSLAALSIYTHHLPDLGVELVSNMSDFQGLDLHKLPSLTLHPAGSLYFGWVGACVQVLGGLALLFGVGRPQCPLRPKQVRREIVMNAYEVSC
;
A
#
# COMPACT_ATOMS: atom_id res chain seq x y z
N MET A 1 -3.17 -30.22 15.99
CA MET A 1 -3.24 -28.83 16.49
C MET A 1 -3.97 -28.01 15.44
N HIS A 2 -5.23 -27.61 15.69
CA HIS A 2 -5.97 -26.76 14.74
C HIS A 2 -5.64 -25.30 15.08
N THR A 3 -4.78 -24.68 14.29
CA THR A 3 -4.59 -23.22 14.34
C THR A 3 -5.91 -22.56 13.97
N PRO A 4 -6.42 -21.61 14.75
CA PRO A 4 -7.66 -20.92 14.42
C PRO A 4 -7.50 -20.20 13.08
N ALA A 5 -8.49 -20.34 12.21
CA ALA A 5 -8.48 -19.79 10.85
C ALA A 5 -8.16 -18.27 10.83
N SER A 6 -8.59 -17.54 11.86
CA SER A 6 -8.30 -16.10 12.00
C SER A 6 -6.82 -15.78 12.09
N ILE A 7 -6.01 -16.59 12.79
CA ILE A 7 -4.56 -16.37 12.89
C ILE A 7 -3.91 -16.62 11.52
N VAL A 8 -4.30 -17.69 10.84
CA VAL A 8 -3.79 -18.02 9.50
C VAL A 8 -4.12 -16.89 8.52
N THR A 9 -5.36 -16.40 8.53
CA THR A 9 -5.79 -15.28 7.68
C THR A 9 -4.96 -14.03 7.97
N GLY A 10 -4.74 -13.69 9.23
CA GLY A 10 -3.94 -12.53 9.60
C GLY A 10 -2.47 -12.62 9.17
N ILE A 11 -1.85 -13.80 9.32
CA ILE A 11 -0.45 -14.04 8.91
C ILE A 11 -0.29 -13.93 7.38
N VAL A 12 -1.32 -14.26 6.60
CA VAL A 12 -1.29 -14.16 5.14
C VAL A 12 -1.61 -12.74 4.67
N PHE A 13 -2.63 -12.10 5.27
CA PHE A 13 -3.12 -10.80 4.82
C PHE A 13 -2.17 -9.66 5.19
N ALA A 14 -1.51 -9.72 6.34
CA ALA A 14 -0.60 -8.65 6.76
C ALA A 14 0.58 -8.46 5.77
N PRO A 15 1.36 -9.48 5.39
CA PRO A 15 2.41 -9.31 4.40
C PRO A 15 1.88 -9.02 2.99
N LEU A 16 0.73 -9.58 2.60
CA LEU A 16 0.10 -9.27 1.32
C LEU A 16 -0.25 -7.78 1.23
N GLY A 17 -0.88 -7.22 2.26
CA GLY A 17 -1.19 -5.80 2.34
C GLY A 17 0.06 -4.93 2.33
N LEU A 18 1.13 -5.35 3.04
CA LEU A 18 2.42 -4.65 3.02
C LEU A 18 2.99 -4.56 1.60
N VAL A 19 3.01 -5.68 0.87
CA VAL A 19 3.53 -5.73 -0.51
C VAL A 19 2.70 -4.83 -1.43
N LEU A 20 1.37 -4.86 -1.32
CA LEU A 20 0.50 -4.03 -2.16
C LEU A 20 0.70 -2.53 -1.90
N VAL A 21 0.76 -2.10 -0.63
CA VAL A 21 1.01 -0.70 -0.28
C VAL A 21 2.43 -0.28 -0.68
N PHE A 22 3.43 -1.14 -0.49
CA PHE A 22 4.80 -0.88 -0.91
C PHE A 22 4.89 -0.72 -2.43
N THR A 23 4.30 -1.63 -3.19
CA THR A 23 4.25 -1.55 -4.66
C THR A 23 3.55 -0.28 -5.12
N ALA A 24 2.43 0.07 -4.50
CA ALA A 24 1.74 1.32 -4.79
C ALA A 24 2.62 2.54 -4.50
N ALA A 25 3.39 2.51 -3.41
CA ALA A 25 4.25 3.62 -2.99
C ALA A 25 5.41 3.89 -3.96
N ILE A 26 6.03 2.84 -4.52
CA ILE A 26 7.18 2.98 -5.42
C ILE A 26 6.79 3.20 -6.88
N THR A 27 5.56 2.88 -7.26
CA THR A 27 5.11 2.99 -8.65
C THR A 27 4.76 4.43 -8.99
N PRO A 28 5.29 5.01 -10.08
CA PRO A 28 5.00 6.39 -10.50
C PRO A 28 3.68 6.51 -11.27
N GLN A 29 2.60 5.94 -10.75
CA GLN A 29 1.27 5.91 -11.36
C GLN A 29 0.18 6.22 -10.33
N TRP A 30 0.36 7.28 -9.55
CA TRP A 30 -0.66 7.73 -8.61
C TRP A 30 -1.71 8.59 -9.31
N ARG A 31 -1.28 9.36 -10.30
CA ARG A 31 -2.14 10.14 -11.18
C ARG A 31 -1.59 10.12 -12.60
N GLU A 32 -2.49 10.14 -13.56
CA GLU A 32 -2.17 10.17 -14.99
C GLU A 32 -2.94 11.29 -15.66
N GLY A 33 -2.26 11.97 -16.60
CA GLY A 33 -2.87 12.98 -17.43
C GLY A 33 -2.43 12.84 -18.87
N GLN A 34 -3.35 13.07 -19.80
CA GLN A 34 -3.08 13.02 -21.23
C GLN A 34 -3.18 14.44 -21.80
N ALA A 35 -2.16 14.84 -22.54
CA ALA A 35 -2.14 16.09 -23.30
C ALA A 35 -1.98 15.79 -24.78
N ARG A 36 -2.77 16.48 -25.61
CA ARG A 36 -2.64 16.41 -27.08
C ARG A 36 -1.69 17.50 -27.53
N LEU A 37 -0.51 17.15 -28.03
CA LEU A 37 0.50 18.12 -28.51
C LEU A 37 0.21 18.71 -29.90
N GLY A 38 -0.87 18.31 -30.57
CA GLY A 38 -1.17 18.77 -31.92
C GLY A 38 -0.74 17.77 -33.00
N ARG A 39 -1.01 18.11 -34.23
CA ARG A 39 -0.67 17.29 -35.40
C ARG A 39 0.66 17.73 -35.97
N VAL A 40 1.63 16.85 -35.98
CA VAL A 40 2.86 17.06 -36.73
C VAL A 40 2.58 16.65 -38.19
N GLY A 41 2.46 17.64 -39.07
CA GLY A 41 2.35 17.41 -40.52
C GLY A 41 3.69 16.96 -41.07
N THR A 42 3.79 15.72 -41.52
CA THR A 42 4.94 15.24 -42.30
C THR A 42 4.68 15.58 -43.76
N GLY A 43 5.10 16.78 -44.20
CA GLY A 43 5.20 17.08 -45.61
C GLY A 43 3.92 17.56 -46.29
N VAL A 44 4.14 18.30 -47.38
CA VAL A 44 3.14 18.89 -48.27
C VAL A 44 2.31 17.78 -48.90
N GLY A 45 1.03 17.64 -48.52
CA GLY A 45 0.03 16.88 -49.30
C GLY A 45 -0.69 15.74 -48.59
N GLU A 46 -0.41 15.33 -47.38
CA GLU A 46 -1.15 14.25 -46.72
C GLU A 46 -1.91 14.70 -45.47
N ALA A 47 -3.22 14.56 -45.50
CA ALA A 47 -4.17 14.85 -44.42
C ALA A 47 -4.09 13.84 -43.23
N ARG A 48 -3.05 13.04 -43.11
CA ARG A 48 -2.77 12.15 -42.00
C ARG A 48 -1.69 12.71 -41.08
N GLY A 49 -2.02 13.77 -40.35
CA GLY A 49 -1.19 14.22 -39.28
C GLY A 49 -1.23 13.20 -38.13
N ILE A 50 -0.04 12.72 -37.69
CA ILE A 50 0.07 11.89 -36.48
C ILE A 50 -0.22 12.77 -35.28
N GLU A 51 -1.30 12.47 -34.56
CA GLU A 51 -1.64 13.15 -33.31
C GLU A 51 -0.68 12.67 -32.23
N LEU A 52 0.24 13.54 -31.82
CA LEU A 52 1.16 13.26 -30.72
C LEU A 52 0.41 13.39 -29.39
N LEU A 53 0.20 12.27 -28.74
CA LEU A 53 -0.39 12.17 -27.42
C LEU A 53 0.73 12.04 -26.39
N LEU A 54 0.79 12.95 -25.45
CA LEU A 54 1.74 12.95 -24.35
C LEU A 54 1.04 12.42 -23.11
N LEU A 55 1.55 11.34 -22.54
CA LEU A 55 1.08 10.75 -21.29
C LEU A 55 2.04 11.15 -20.18
N ARG A 56 1.53 11.86 -19.17
CA ARG A 56 2.24 12.16 -17.95
C ARG A 56 1.73 11.30 -16.81
N SER A 57 2.61 10.66 -16.09
CA SER A 57 2.30 9.93 -14.86
C SER A 57 3.16 10.45 -13.72
N ASP A 58 2.51 10.81 -12.62
CA ASP A 58 3.19 11.29 -11.42
C ASP A 58 2.92 10.32 -10.26
N GLY A 59 4.00 9.92 -9.60
CA GLY A 59 3.98 9.14 -8.37
C GLY A 59 4.32 9.97 -7.15
N LEU A 60 4.59 9.30 -6.03
CA LEU A 60 5.06 9.95 -4.82
C LEU A 60 6.51 10.43 -4.92
N TRP A 61 7.36 9.71 -5.65
CA TRP A 61 8.82 9.94 -5.70
C TRP A 61 9.32 10.36 -7.07
N GLU A 62 8.66 9.84 -8.11
CA GLU A 62 9.07 10.03 -9.50
C GLU A 62 7.89 10.50 -10.34
N SER A 63 8.23 11.32 -11.35
CA SER A 63 7.34 11.74 -12.42
C SER A 63 7.86 11.20 -13.73
N CYS A 64 7.00 10.63 -14.55
CA CYS A 64 7.35 10.06 -15.84
C CYS A 64 6.53 10.69 -16.96
N LEU A 65 7.18 10.89 -18.11
CA LEU A 65 6.59 11.39 -19.34
C LEU A 65 6.79 10.35 -20.43
N GLN A 66 5.72 10.01 -21.13
CA GLN A 66 5.75 9.06 -22.23
C GLN A 66 5.00 9.64 -23.44
N VAL A 67 5.61 9.53 -24.60
CA VAL A 67 4.94 9.83 -25.86
C VAL A 67 4.31 8.55 -26.40
N VAL A 68 2.99 8.56 -26.62
CA VAL A 68 2.20 7.35 -26.88
C VAL A 68 2.62 6.55 -28.13
N HIS A 69 3.32 7.16 -29.06
CA HIS A 69 3.80 6.49 -30.28
C HIS A 69 5.32 6.24 -30.29
N SER A 70 6.01 6.55 -29.20
CA SER A 70 7.43 6.25 -29.04
C SER A 70 7.63 5.40 -27.80
N GLU A 71 8.56 4.46 -27.86
CA GLU A 71 8.96 3.68 -26.66
C GLU A 71 9.77 4.52 -25.66
N LEU A 72 9.95 5.82 -25.93
CA LEU A 72 10.66 6.74 -25.06
C LEU A 72 9.77 7.08 -23.87
N ARG A 73 10.20 6.59 -22.72
CA ARG A 73 9.69 6.95 -21.40
C ARG A 73 10.84 7.58 -20.62
N GLU A 74 10.71 8.83 -20.26
CA GLU A 74 11.66 9.52 -19.39
C GLU A 74 11.07 9.71 -18.00
N CYS A 75 11.81 9.33 -16.98
CA CYS A 75 11.44 9.49 -15.58
C CYS A 75 12.46 10.31 -14.84
N TRP A 76 12.02 11.21 -13.98
CA TRP A 76 12.87 12.04 -13.12
C TRP A 76 12.31 12.14 -11.71
N PRO A 77 13.15 12.39 -10.71
CA PRO A 77 12.68 12.63 -9.35
C PRO A 77 11.71 13.82 -9.32
N VAL A 78 10.67 13.70 -8.53
CA VAL A 78 9.70 14.79 -8.35
C VAL A 78 10.42 16.03 -7.88
N SER A 79 10.27 17.13 -8.64
CA SER A 79 10.90 18.43 -8.38
C SER A 79 9.84 19.54 -8.47
N GLY A 80 10.21 20.73 -7.98
CA GLY A 80 9.37 21.92 -8.04
C GLY A 80 8.30 21.99 -6.94
N PRO A 81 7.24 22.79 -7.14
CA PRO A 81 6.23 23.09 -6.12
C PRO A 81 5.48 21.85 -5.63
N TYR A 82 5.29 20.84 -6.49
CA TYR A 82 4.67 19.57 -6.09
C TYR A 82 5.47 18.83 -5.01
N GLN A 83 6.79 18.93 -5.03
CA GLN A 83 7.66 18.33 -4.00
C GLN A 83 7.46 18.99 -2.63
N HIS A 84 7.21 20.30 -2.62
CA HIS A 84 7.10 21.11 -1.42
C HIS A 84 5.66 21.26 -0.91
N ASP A 85 4.68 20.70 -1.64
CA ASP A 85 3.30 20.71 -1.17
C ASP A 85 3.20 19.92 0.13
N SER A 86 2.69 20.58 1.17
CA SER A 86 2.53 20.01 2.51
C SER A 86 1.68 18.74 2.51
N ARG A 87 0.74 18.63 1.58
CA ARG A 87 -0.15 17.48 1.41
C ARG A 87 0.58 16.26 0.86
N VAL A 88 1.43 16.48 -0.15
CA VAL A 88 2.28 15.41 -0.72
C VAL A 88 3.31 14.96 0.31
N LEU A 89 3.91 15.89 1.03
CA LEU A 89 4.86 15.59 2.10
C LEU A 89 4.20 14.79 3.24
N ALA A 90 2.99 15.19 3.65
CA ALA A 90 2.21 14.45 4.65
C ALA A 90 1.88 13.03 4.17
N THR A 91 1.45 12.88 2.92
CA THR A 91 1.17 11.56 2.32
C THR A 91 2.41 10.68 2.31
N ARG A 92 3.57 11.20 1.91
CA ARG A 92 4.86 10.48 1.97
C ARG A 92 5.18 10.02 3.39
N GLY A 93 5.07 10.91 4.37
CA GLY A 93 5.32 10.61 5.77
C GLY A 93 4.39 9.53 6.32
N LEU A 94 3.09 9.63 6.04
CA LEU A 94 2.09 8.65 6.47
C LEU A 94 2.31 7.27 5.82
N VAL A 95 2.61 7.21 4.52
CA VAL A 95 2.89 5.95 3.82
C VAL A 95 4.16 5.28 4.38
N LEU A 96 5.25 6.04 4.56
CA LEU A 96 6.48 5.48 5.14
C LEU A 96 6.27 4.99 6.57
N SER A 97 5.55 5.76 7.40
CA SER A 97 5.21 5.35 8.77
C SER A 97 4.36 4.08 8.78
N SER A 98 3.39 3.96 7.87
CA SER A 98 2.55 2.77 7.76
C SER A 98 3.34 1.54 7.36
N LEU A 99 4.26 1.65 6.40
CA LEU A 99 5.14 0.54 5.99
C LEU A 99 6.03 0.06 7.14
N PHE A 100 6.61 1.00 7.89
CA PHE A 100 7.43 0.67 9.06
C PHE A 100 6.62 -0.03 10.16
N LEU A 101 5.44 0.52 10.51
CA LEU A 101 4.55 -0.07 11.51
C LEU A 101 4.03 -1.44 11.09
N CYS A 102 3.67 -1.62 9.81
CA CYS A 102 3.23 -2.90 9.30
C CYS A 102 4.35 -3.95 9.36
N GLY A 103 5.56 -3.60 8.90
CA GLY A 103 6.72 -4.49 8.96
C GLY A 103 7.05 -4.92 10.39
N SER A 104 7.12 -3.97 11.33
CA SER A 104 7.36 -4.25 12.74
C SER A 104 6.23 -5.10 13.37
N GLY A 105 4.98 -4.81 13.00
CA GLY A 105 3.80 -5.58 13.44
C GLY A 105 3.84 -7.03 12.96
N ILE A 106 4.23 -7.28 11.71
CA ILE A 106 4.39 -8.62 11.16
C ILE A 106 5.49 -9.39 11.91
N VAL A 107 6.62 -8.75 12.20
CA VAL A 107 7.71 -9.38 12.97
C VAL A 107 7.22 -9.77 14.36
N LEU A 108 6.56 -8.85 15.08
CA LEU A 108 6.02 -9.13 16.42
C LEU A 108 4.96 -10.22 16.39
N ALA A 109 4.05 -10.19 15.41
CA ALA A 109 3.03 -11.24 15.24
C ALA A 109 3.67 -12.60 14.95
N SER A 110 4.72 -12.65 14.15
CA SER A 110 5.46 -13.87 13.83
C SER A 110 6.19 -14.44 15.04
N VAL A 111 6.84 -13.59 15.84
CA VAL A 111 7.50 -13.99 17.10
C VAL A 111 6.46 -14.48 18.12
N GLY A 112 5.35 -13.76 18.25
CA GLY A 112 4.27 -14.12 19.19
C GLY A 112 3.50 -15.38 18.78
N ALA A 113 3.40 -15.67 17.48
CA ALA A 113 2.75 -16.88 16.95
C ALA A 113 3.68 -18.10 16.98
N ARG A 114 5.01 -17.91 16.86
CA ARG A 114 5.98 -18.98 16.99
C ARG A 114 6.19 -19.29 18.47
N CYS A 115 5.53 -20.33 18.92
CA CYS A 115 5.80 -20.95 20.22
C CYS A 115 7.20 -21.57 20.23
N TRP A 116 8.22 -20.77 20.53
CA TRP A 116 9.56 -21.26 20.85
C TRP A 116 9.66 -21.70 22.31
N THR A 117 8.65 -21.36 23.09
CA THR A 117 8.47 -21.77 24.49
C THR A 117 7.04 -22.30 24.62
N ASP A 118 6.80 -23.23 25.53
CA ASP A 118 5.51 -23.90 25.75
C ASP A 118 4.32 -22.96 26.09
N THR A 119 4.59 -21.67 26.23
CA THR A 119 3.59 -20.63 26.46
C THR A 119 3.59 -19.61 25.32
N PRO A 120 2.53 -19.57 24.49
CA PRO A 120 2.39 -18.56 23.43
C PRO A 120 2.30 -17.17 24.05
N LEU A 121 3.18 -16.26 23.62
CA LEU A 121 3.17 -14.84 24.04
C LEU A 121 2.00 -14.11 23.36
N ARG A 122 0.78 -14.38 23.82
CA ARG A 122 -0.47 -13.84 23.24
C ARG A 122 -0.46 -12.31 23.17
N ASN A 123 0.08 -11.65 24.19
CA ASN A 123 0.15 -10.19 24.23
C ASN A 123 1.02 -9.62 23.11
N VAL A 124 2.13 -10.30 22.76
CA VAL A 124 3.05 -9.88 21.71
C VAL A 124 2.39 -10.04 20.33
N ALA A 125 1.71 -11.17 20.10
CA ALA A 125 0.97 -11.38 18.86
C ALA A 125 -0.18 -10.38 18.71
N GLY A 126 -0.89 -10.06 19.79
CA GLY A 126 -1.93 -9.03 19.79
C GLY A 126 -1.38 -7.64 19.52
N ALA A 127 -0.26 -7.26 20.12
CA ALA A 127 0.43 -6.00 19.82
C ALA A 127 0.85 -5.92 18.35
N GLY A 128 1.36 -7.02 17.77
CA GLY A 128 1.66 -7.10 16.34
C GLY A 128 0.43 -6.86 15.47
N GLY A 129 -0.71 -7.49 15.79
CA GLY A 129 -1.98 -7.29 15.10
C GLY A 129 -2.49 -5.85 15.18
N LEU A 130 -2.34 -5.21 16.35
CA LEU A 130 -2.70 -3.80 16.53
C LEU A 130 -1.85 -2.88 15.65
N LEU A 131 -0.53 -3.10 15.59
CA LEU A 131 0.36 -2.30 14.76
C LEU A 131 0.03 -2.43 13.27
N VAL A 132 -0.29 -3.66 12.80
CA VAL A 132 -0.71 -3.88 11.41
C VAL A 132 -2.03 -3.17 11.10
N ALA A 133 -3.02 -3.22 12.02
CA ALA A 133 -4.29 -2.52 11.83
C ALA A 133 -4.10 -0.99 11.79
N LEU A 134 -3.29 -0.43 12.69
CA LEU A 134 -2.94 1.00 12.71
C LEU A 134 -2.21 1.41 11.43
N ALA A 135 -1.28 0.59 10.93
CA ALA A 135 -0.60 0.82 9.66
C ALA A 135 -1.60 0.92 8.50
N GLY A 136 -2.58 0.01 8.44
CA GLY A 136 -3.64 0.06 7.43
C GLY A 136 -4.47 1.35 7.52
N VAL A 137 -4.83 1.80 8.72
CA VAL A 137 -5.56 3.07 8.93
C VAL A 137 -4.73 4.26 8.47
N LEU A 138 -3.43 4.30 8.77
CA LEU A 138 -2.53 5.37 8.30
C LEU A 138 -2.41 5.38 6.78
N SER A 139 -2.34 4.21 6.14
CA SER A 139 -2.35 4.09 4.67
C SER A 139 -3.64 4.63 4.08
N LEU A 140 -4.80 4.29 4.66
CA LEU A 140 -6.11 4.82 4.23
C LEU A 140 -6.18 6.34 4.37
N ALA A 141 -5.67 6.88 5.48
CA ALA A 141 -5.61 8.33 5.69
C ALA A 141 -4.73 9.02 4.65
N ALA A 142 -3.54 8.47 4.35
CA ALA A 142 -2.64 8.98 3.33
C ALA A 142 -3.30 9.02 1.95
N LEU A 143 -3.93 7.92 1.56
CA LEU A 143 -4.63 7.80 0.28
C LEU A 143 -5.83 8.74 0.19
N SER A 144 -6.59 8.92 1.27
CA SER A 144 -7.73 9.83 1.29
C SER A 144 -7.30 11.30 1.18
N ILE A 145 -6.24 11.71 1.87
CA ILE A 145 -5.66 13.06 1.74
C ILE A 145 -5.24 13.30 0.29
N TYR A 146 -4.53 12.34 -0.31
CA TYR A 146 -4.06 12.48 -1.69
C TYR A 146 -5.21 12.56 -2.69
N THR A 147 -6.20 11.67 -2.61
CA THR A 147 -7.33 11.62 -3.55
C THR A 147 -8.25 12.83 -3.43
N HIS A 148 -8.49 13.32 -2.23
CA HIS A 148 -9.35 14.49 -2.00
C HIS A 148 -8.78 15.77 -2.63
N HIS A 149 -7.45 15.90 -2.64
CA HIS A 149 -6.77 17.08 -3.16
C HIS A 149 -6.22 16.91 -4.59
N LEU A 150 -6.54 15.81 -5.26
CA LEU A 150 -6.10 15.55 -6.62
C LEU A 150 -6.44 16.67 -7.62
N PRO A 151 -7.67 17.25 -7.63
CA PRO A 151 -8.02 18.32 -8.54
C PRO A 151 -7.22 19.60 -8.31
N ASP A 152 -6.94 19.95 -7.07
CA ASP A 152 -6.19 21.18 -6.72
C ASP A 152 -4.72 21.09 -7.17
N LEU A 153 -4.11 19.91 -7.04
CA LEU A 153 -2.73 19.63 -7.46
C LEU A 153 -2.53 19.70 -8.98
N GLY A 154 -3.60 19.57 -9.76
CA GLY A 154 -3.56 19.63 -11.22
C GLY A 154 -3.41 21.06 -11.76
N VAL A 155 -4.03 22.02 -11.12
CA VAL A 155 -4.08 23.42 -11.57
C VAL A 155 -2.71 24.12 -11.40
N GLU A 156 -1.99 23.84 -10.32
CA GLU A 156 -0.67 24.44 -10.07
C GLU A 156 0.42 23.96 -11.03
N LEU A 157 0.29 22.76 -11.55
CA LEU A 157 1.29 22.17 -12.44
C LEU A 157 1.35 22.84 -13.81
N VAL A 158 0.21 23.32 -14.29
CA VAL A 158 0.11 24.01 -15.59
C VAL A 158 0.78 25.38 -15.52
N SER A 159 0.74 26.08 -14.40
CA SER A 159 1.35 27.39 -14.24
C SER A 159 2.87 27.36 -14.18
N ASN A 160 3.49 26.25 -13.75
CA ASN A 160 4.94 26.13 -13.57
C ASN A 160 5.67 25.43 -14.72
N MET A 161 4.94 24.94 -15.71
CA MET A 161 5.52 24.31 -16.91
C MET A 161 5.99 25.34 -17.95
N SER A 162 5.80 26.64 -17.67
CA SER A 162 6.25 27.75 -18.52
C SER A 162 7.78 27.91 -18.61
N ASP A 163 8.54 27.18 -17.78
CA ASP A 163 10.02 27.23 -17.77
C ASP A 163 10.68 26.25 -18.75
N PHE A 164 9.90 25.44 -19.47
CA PHE A 164 10.45 24.57 -20.52
C PHE A 164 10.60 25.40 -21.81
N GLN A 165 11.79 26.02 -21.96
CA GLN A 165 12.19 26.85 -23.11
C GLN A 165 12.07 26.05 -24.40
N GLY A 166 11.08 26.37 -25.23
CA GLY A 166 11.03 25.98 -26.62
C GLY A 166 9.71 25.38 -27.14
N LEU A 167 8.73 25.09 -26.28
CA LEU A 167 7.41 24.66 -26.73
C LEU A 167 6.39 25.71 -26.32
N ASP A 168 5.63 26.25 -27.28
CA ASP A 168 4.51 27.16 -27.02
C ASP A 168 3.44 26.49 -26.15
N LEU A 169 3.72 26.39 -24.85
CA LEU A 169 2.87 25.74 -23.84
C LEU A 169 1.57 26.50 -23.55
N HIS A 170 1.43 27.72 -24.06
CA HIS A 170 0.20 28.53 -23.93
C HIS A 170 -1.02 27.96 -24.65
N LYS A 171 -0.84 26.89 -25.43
CA LYS A 171 -1.93 26.19 -26.17
C LYS A 171 -2.23 24.78 -25.65
N LEU A 172 -1.63 24.35 -24.53
CA LEU A 172 -2.00 23.05 -23.96
C LEU A 172 -3.41 23.13 -23.35
N PRO A 173 -4.36 22.32 -23.84
CA PRO A 173 -5.65 22.20 -23.18
C PRO A 173 -5.42 21.71 -21.76
N SER A 174 -6.23 22.19 -20.84
CA SER A 174 -6.20 21.80 -19.42
C SER A 174 -5.94 20.31 -19.25
N LEU A 175 -4.77 19.97 -18.71
CA LEU A 175 -4.40 18.59 -18.43
C LEU A 175 -5.31 18.09 -17.30
N THR A 176 -6.30 17.28 -17.66
CA THR A 176 -7.14 16.63 -16.65
C THR A 176 -6.38 15.45 -16.07
N LEU A 177 -6.01 15.56 -14.80
CA LEU A 177 -5.35 14.50 -14.07
C LEU A 177 -6.40 13.56 -13.47
N HIS A 178 -6.27 12.29 -13.78
CA HIS A 178 -7.13 11.23 -13.26
C HIS A 178 -6.34 10.34 -12.28
N PRO A 179 -7.02 9.74 -11.29
CA PRO A 179 -6.39 8.74 -10.44
C PRO A 179 -5.94 7.55 -11.27
N ALA A 180 -4.70 7.09 -11.07
CA ALA A 180 -4.11 6.01 -11.84
C ALA A 180 -4.12 4.67 -11.08
N GLY A 181 -3.70 3.60 -11.75
CA GLY A 181 -3.85 2.23 -11.28
C GLY A 181 -3.19 1.93 -9.93
N SER A 182 -1.98 2.48 -9.65
CA SER A 182 -1.27 2.21 -8.40
C SER A 182 -2.00 2.74 -7.16
N LEU A 183 -2.80 3.79 -7.31
CA LEU A 183 -3.62 4.32 -6.22
C LEU A 183 -4.65 3.28 -5.76
N TYR A 184 -5.27 2.55 -6.69
CA TYR A 184 -6.22 1.48 -6.37
C TYR A 184 -5.54 0.30 -5.67
N PHE A 185 -4.32 -0.06 -6.07
CA PHE A 185 -3.53 -1.06 -5.34
C PHE A 185 -3.25 -0.62 -3.90
N GLY A 186 -2.97 0.66 -3.70
CA GLY A 186 -2.82 1.24 -2.36
C GLY A 186 -4.08 1.07 -1.51
N TRP A 187 -5.26 1.39 -2.05
CA TRP A 187 -6.54 1.22 -1.36
C TRP A 187 -6.81 -0.23 -0.98
N VAL A 188 -6.66 -1.16 -1.92
CA VAL A 188 -6.83 -2.59 -1.66
C VAL A 188 -5.83 -3.08 -0.61
N GLY A 189 -4.55 -2.69 -0.74
CA GLY A 189 -3.50 -3.06 0.21
C GLY A 189 -3.79 -2.57 1.63
N ALA A 190 -4.23 -1.31 1.78
CA ALA A 190 -4.58 -0.74 3.06
C ALA A 190 -5.79 -1.45 3.71
N CYS A 191 -6.83 -1.77 2.94
CA CYS A 191 -7.97 -2.56 3.43
C CYS A 191 -7.53 -3.96 3.88
N VAL A 192 -6.68 -4.63 3.10
CA VAL A 192 -6.13 -5.95 3.45
C VAL A 192 -5.28 -5.90 4.73
N GLN A 193 -4.50 -4.82 4.94
CA GLN A 193 -3.75 -4.61 6.19
C GLN A 193 -4.69 -4.47 7.40
N VAL A 194 -5.75 -3.67 7.29
CA VAL A 194 -6.73 -3.52 8.37
C VAL A 194 -7.37 -4.86 8.71
N LEU A 195 -7.84 -5.59 7.69
CA LEU A 195 -8.47 -6.91 7.89
C LEU A 195 -7.49 -7.93 8.48
N GLY A 196 -6.25 -7.94 8.01
CA GLY A 196 -5.19 -8.80 8.52
C GLY A 196 -4.86 -8.52 9.99
N GLY A 197 -4.72 -7.23 10.35
CA GLY A 197 -4.48 -6.81 11.73
C GLY A 197 -5.62 -7.15 12.67
N LEU A 198 -6.87 -6.92 12.25
CA LEU A 198 -8.06 -7.30 13.02
C LEU A 198 -8.17 -8.82 13.17
N ALA A 199 -7.89 -9.58 12.11
CA ALA A 199 -7.91 -11.05 12.18
C ALA A 199 -6.88 -11.59 13.20
N LEU A 200 -5.71 -10.98 13.29
CA LEU A 200 -4.70 -11.30 14.32
C LEU A 200 -5.22 -10.96 15.73
N LEU A 201 -5.79 -9.77 15.92
CA LEU A 201 -6.34 -9.34 17.21
C LEU A 201 -7.45 -10.28 17.71
N PHE A 202 -8.43 -10.59 16.86
CA PHE A 202 -9.52 -11.49 17.21
C PHE A 202 -9.07 -12.94 17.37
N GLY A 203 -8.03 -13.36 16.63
CA GLY A 203 -7.46 -14.71 16.75
C GLY A 203 -6.80 -14.93 18.11
N VAL A 204 -6.15 -13.91 18.66
CA VAL A 204 -5.51 -13.94 19.96
C VAL A 204 -6.53 -13.82 21.10
N GLY A 205 -7.61 -13.06 20.90
CA GLY A 205 -8.61 -12.77 21.93
C GLY A 205 -9.56 -13.93 22.26
N ARG A 206 -9.63 -14.99 21.44
CA ARG A 206 -10.48 -16.13 21.76
C ARG A 206 -9.83 -16.99 22.84
N PRO A 207 -10.43 -17.12 24.04
CA PRO A 207 -9.97 -18.08 25.01
C PRO A 207 -10.12 -19.46 24.38
N GLN A 208 -9.00 -20.14 24.10
CA GLN A 208 -9.10 -21.58 23.86
C GLN A 208 -9.57 -22.17 25.18
N CYS A 209 -10.82 -22.66 25.21
CA CYS A 209 -11.27 -23.49 26.31
C CYS A 209 -10.21 -24.55 26.55
N PRO A 210 -9.71 -24.70 27.79
CA PRO A 210 -8.78 -25.77 28.09
C PRO A 210 -9.53 -27.08 27.86
N LEU A 211 -9.33 -27.66 26.69
CA LEU A 211 -9.77 -29.00 26.44
C LEU A 211 -8.90 -29.91 27.31
N ARG A 212 -9.49 -30.23 28.47
CA ARG A 212 -9.40 -31.52 29.06
C ARG A 212 -8.53 -31.78 30.27
N PRO A 213 -9.16 -31.96 31.41
CA PRO A 213 -8.66 -32.86 32.44
C PRO A 213 -9.26 -34.28 32.24
N LYS A 214 -8.91 -35.01 31.19
CA LYS A 214 -9.29 -36.41 31.07
C LYS A 214 -8.14 -37.41 31.06
N GLN A 215 -6.91 -36.95 30.92
CA GLN A 215 -5.74 -37.83 30.95
C GLN A 215 -5.13 -38.01 32.35
N VAL A 216 -5.22 -37.02 33.23
CA VAL A 216 -4.69 -37.13 34.57
C VAL A 216 -5.40 -38.23 35.40
N ARG A 217 -6.68 -38.51 35.09
CA ARG A 217 -7.43 -39.55 35.84
C ARG A 217 -7.06 -40.98 35.47
N ARG A 218 -6.43 -41.19 34.30
CA ARG A 218 -6.01 -42.55 33.88
C ARG A 218 -4.65 -42.94 34.46
N GLU A 219 -3.74 -41.98 34.56
CA GLU A 219 -2.41 -42.26 35.15
C GLU A 219 -2.47 -42.47 36.66
N ILE A 220 -3.32 -41.72 37.37
CA ILE A 220 -3.51 -41.92 38.82
C ILE A 220 -4.14 -43.27 39.14
N VAL A 221 -5.01 -43.77 38.27
CA VAL A 221 -5.64 -45.10 38.48
C VAL A 221 -4.69 -46.24 38.13
N MET A 222 -3.78 -46.08 37.16
CA MET A 222 -2.78 -47.10 36.84
C MET A 222 -1.69 -47.21 37.92
N ASN A 223 -1.22 -46.06 38.46
CA ASN A 223 -0.26 -46.11 39.59
C ASN A 223 -0.84 -46.60 40.90
N ALA A 224 -2.18 -46.60 41.07
CA ALA A 224 -2.80 -47.16 42.25
C ALA A 224 -2.92 -48.69 42.20
N TYR A 225 -2.77 -49.34 41.05
CA TYR A 225 -2.81 -50.79 40.91
C TYR A 225 -1.46 -51.49 41.02
N GLU A 226 -0.34 -50.74 40.93
CA GLU A 226 1.00 -51.31 41.04
C GLU A 226 1.56 -51.38 42.46
N VAL A 227 0.84 -50.90 43.48
CA VAL A 227 1.27 -50.87 44.87
C VAL A 227 0.59 -51.96 45.71
N SER A 228 -0.11 -52.87 45.11
CA SER A 228 -0.81 -53.95 45.85
C SER A 228 -0.37 -55.37 45.43
N CYS A 229 0.95 -55.58 45.28
CA CYS A 229 1.52 -56.94 45.28
C CYS A 229 2.77 -56.97 46.10
#